data_6ab8c3457e90174e0289903b1a2b844c
#
_entry.id   6ab8c3457e90174e0289903b1a2b844c
#
_cell.length_a   1.000
_cell.length_b   1.000
_cell.length_c   1.000
_cell.angle_alpha   90.00
_cell.angle_beta   90.00
_cell.angle_gamma   90.00
#
_symmetry.space_group_name_H-M   'P 1'
#
loop_
_entity.id
_entity.type
_entity.pdbx_description
1 polymer ?
#
loop_
_entity_poly.entity_id
_entity_poly.type
_entity_poly.pdbx_seq_one_letter_code
_entity_poly.pdbx_strand_id
1 'polypeptide(L)'
;MIDTSSATPISAKLPRPRFRLPLVGDILTTDFAKPCQRLAEQARELGPVFEQKLFGYPAIIVTGVEAVEEVNDESRWEKHVGHALTKLRPLTGDGLFTAYNSEPNWAKAHTILAPAFTKSAMDNYHGAIIDTVRELADVWSAASEWIDVPETTNKLTFEIIARAGFSHSFGSLADSHSGSFVEAMVRELAYANRRTDVLPLFDKVFRRDDRDRHKADLTHAHAVVDDIIEARKGHPHREYRDILDLMLDSVDPETGERLDTVNIRNQILTFLVAGSETSANTIAFALHYLSTRPDIAANVRTELDDRWPTADFPDIRYDDVAKQRTLRRVVDETLRLWPTGPGYFRRAKQDTTLSGRYRFAKKDWVLVLLLAAHRDPVWGPDADQFNPDRFLPDNIRGLPPRVYKPFGTGPRACIGRQFAHHEIAVTLAAVLHQFDLESDPGYTLDVRETLTLKPVDLRLRAHKRRR
;
A
#
# COMPACT_ATOMS: atom_id res chain seq x y z
N MET A 1 19.42 -35.78 37.52
CA MET A 1 19.77 -34.37 37.61
C MET A 1 20.49 -34.00 36.33
N ILE A 2 19.73 -33.45 35.35
CA ILE A 2 20.29 -32.90 34.12
C ILE A 2 20.36 -31.41 34.36
N ASP A 3 21.59 -30.91 34.48
CA ASP A 3 21.89 -29.49 34.66
C ASP A 3 21.56 -28.73 33.36
N THR A 4 20.42 -28.05 33.35
CA THR A 4 20.08 -27.10 32.30
C THR A 4 20.74 -25.77 32.64
N SER A 5 22.06 -25.67 32.36
CA SER A 5 22.74 -24.38 32.37
C SER A 5 22.03 -23.46 31.39
N SER A 6 21.31 -22.48 31.93
CA SER A 6 20.72 -21.36 31.19
C SER A 6 21.85 -20.55 30.55
N ALA A 7 22.19 -20.87 29.32
CA ALA A 7 23.10 -20.05 28.53
C ALA A 7 22.50 -18.65 28.42
N THR A 8 23.08 -17.70 29.10
CA THR A 8 22.76 -16.28 29.03
C THR A 8 22.94 -15.84 27.57
N PRO A 9 21.91 -15.34 26.86
CA PRO A 9 22.05 -14.99 25.46
C PRO A 9 23.12 -13.91 25.32
N ILE A 10 24.07 -14.15 24.40
CA ILE A 10 25.13 -13.19 24.10
C ILE A 10 24.50 -12.01 23.41
N SER A 11 24.58 -10.82 24.01
CA SER A 11 24.13 -9.57 23.34
C SER A 11 25.13 -9.22 22.23
N ALA A 12 24.93 -9.75 21.05
CA ALA A 12 25.73 -9.38 19.88
C ALA A 12 25.40 -7.94 19.46
N LYS A 13 26.43 -7.18 19.06
CA LYS A 13 26.23 -5.86 18.44
C LYS A 13 25.60 -6.05 17.07
N LEU A 14 24.60 -5.23 16.76
CA LEU A 14 23.99 -5.21 15.43
C LEU A 14 25.03 -4.79 14.36
N PRO A 15 25.06 -5.45 13.20
CA PRO A 15 25.78 -4.95 12.04
C PRO A 15 25.33 -3.52 11.72
N ARG A 16 26.25 -2.71 11.18
CA ARG A 16 25.99 -1.30 10.86
C ARG A 16 26.89 -0.84 9.71
N PRO A 17 26.53 0.25 9.02
CA PRO A 17 27.38 0.85 8.01
C PRO A 17 28.77 1.20 8.55
N ARG A 18 29.79 1.08 7.70
CA ARG A 18 31.22 1.23 8.11
C ARG A 18 31.58 2.64 8.55
N PHE A 19 30.98 3.67 7.94
CA PHE A 19 31.35 5.08 8.12
C PHE A 19 30.26 5.85 8.88
N ARG A 20 30.20 5.60 10.21
CA ARG A 20 29.30 6.33 11.09
C ARG A 20 30.00 7.56 11.66
N LEU A 21 29.46 8.75 11.35
CA LEU A 21 29.98 10.01 11.85
C LEU A 21 29.44 10.32 13.26
N PRO A 22 30.23 11.02 14.12
CA PRO A 22 29.72 11.55 15.37
C PRO A 22 28.53 12.50 15.11
N LEU A 23 27.53 12.52 15.99
CA LEU A 23 26.33 13.34 15.98
C LEU A 23 25.34 13.07 14.84
N VAL A 24 25.80 13.00 13.58
CA VAL A 24 24.92 12.83 12.40
C VAL A 24 24.69 11.35 12.00
N GLY A 25 25.50 10.44 12.51
CA GLY A 25 25.33 9.01 12.28
C GLY A 25 25.74 8.55 10.90
N ASP A 26 24.87 7.76 10.24
CA ASP A 26 25.14 7.07 8.97
C ASP A 26 24.77 7.91 7.74
N ILE A 27 24.82 9.25 7.84
CA ILE A 27 24.38 10.20 6.80
C ILE A 27 25.09 9.96 5.46
N LEU A 28 26.37 9.57 5.48
CA LEU A 28 27.16 9.32 4.26
C LEU A 28 26.72 8.07 3.48
N THR A 29 25.98 7.18 4.12
CA THR A 29 25.50 5.91 3.52
C THR A 29 23.99 5.92 3.31
N THR A 30 23.33 7.03 3.59
CA THR A 30 21.88 7.21 3.46
C THR A 30 21.57 7.91 2.14
N ASP A 31 20.62 7.38 1.40
CA ASP A 31 19.98 8.09 0.30
C ASP A 31 18.63 8.65 0.82
N PHE A 32 18.51 9.98 0.88
CA PHE A 32 17.30 10.64 1.35
C PHE A 32 16.18 10.67 0.32
N ALA A 33 16.50 10.47 -0.97
CA ALA A 33 15.51 10.40 -2.02
C ALA A 33 14.92 8.96 -2.15
N LYS A 34 15.76 7.93 -1.87
CA LYS A 34 15.39 6.52 -2.03
C LYS A 34 15.81 5.70 -0.79
N PRO A 35 15.34 6.05 0.41
CA PRO A 35 15.82 5.45 1.65
C PRO A 35 15.56 3.95 1.74
N CYS A 36 14.37 3.46 1.33
CA CYS A 36 14.05 2.03 1.39
C CYS A 36 14.85 1.22 0.38
N GLN A 37 15.09 1.75 -0.83
CA GLN A 37 15.92 1.11 -1.84
C GLN A 37 17.37 1.04 -1.34
N ARG A 38 17.89 2.12 -0.75
CA ARG A 38 19.23 2.12 -0.17
C ARG A 38 19.38 1.15 1.00
N LEU A 39 18.38 1.06 1.88
CA LEU A 39 18.36 0.06 2.96
C LEU A 39 18.31 -1.37 2.42
N ALA A 40 17.59 -1.60 1.32
CA ALA A 40 17.55 -2.92 0.68
C ALA A 40 18.92 -3.32 0.08
N GLU A 41 19.67 -2.37 -0.47
CA GLU A 41 21.06 -2.61 -0.89
C GLU A 41 21.97 -2.93 0.32
N GLN A 42 21.86 -2.14 1.38
CA GLN A 42 22.64 -2.36 2.61
C GLN A 42 22.33 -3.71 3.26
N ALA A 43 21.11 -4.21 3.17
CA ALA A 43 20.75 -5.53 3.71
C ALA A 43 21.57 -6.66 3.08
N ARG A 44 21.96 -6.54 1.80
CA ARG A 44 22.80 -7.52 1.10
C ARG A 44 24.23 -7.57 1.69
N GLU A 45 24.73 -6.45 2.18
CA GLU A 45 26.09 -6.34 2.75
C GLU A 45 26.11 -6.61 4.25
N LEU A 46 25.09 -6.12 4.99
CA LEU A 46 25.07 -6.14 6.45
C LEU A 46 24.33 -7.36 7.04
N GLY A 47 23.55 -8.04 6.20
CA GLY A 47 22.75 -9.19 6.60
C GLY A 47 21.32 -8.84 7.00
N PRO A 48 20.55 -9.84 7.48
CA PRO A 48 19.09 -9.77 7.62
C PRO A 48 18.60 -8.88 8.76
N VAL A 49 19.48 -8.50 9.70
CA VAL A 49 19.14 -7.61 10.82
C VAL A 49 20.32 -6.66 11.05
N PHE A 50 20.11 -5.37 10.89
CA PHE A 50 21.16 -4.36 11.06
C PHE A 50 20.61 -3.05 11.62
N GLU A 51 21.50 -2.19 12.12
CA GLU A 51 21.20 -0.87 12.65
C GLU A 51 21.64 0.22 11.66
N GLN A 52 20.73 1.15 11.34
CA GLN A 52 21.06 2.45 10.79
C GLN A 52 20.76 3.54 11.83
N LYS A 53 21.62 4.53 11.97
CA LYS A 53 21.46 5.63 12.92
C LYS A 53 21.59 6.98 12.23
N LEU A 54 20.55 7.82 12.36
CA LEU A 54 20.54 9.17 11.83
C LEU A 54 20.24 10.18 12.94
N PHE A 55 21.09 11.21 13.05
CA PHE A 55 20.91 12.31 14.03
C PHE A 55 20.66 11.80 15.48
N GLY A 56 21.32 10.73 15.86
CA GLY A 56 21.13 10.14 17.19
C GLY A 56 20.02 9.09 17.31
N TYR A 57 19.11 9.00 16.32
CA TYR A 57 17.98 8.07 16.34
C TYR A 57 18.34 6.74 15.65
N PRO A 58 18.38 5.62 16.36
CA PRO A 58 18.61 4.31 15.77
C PRO A 58 17.33 3.79 15.13
N ALA A 59 17.47 3.19 13.95
CA ALA A 59 16.46 2.38 13.30
C ALA A 59 17.04 0.97 13.12
N ILE A 60 16.35 -0.05 13.58
CA ILE A 60 16.73 -1.44 13.38
C ILE A 60 15.92 -2.00 12.24
N ILE A 61 16.62 -2.47 11.21
CA ILE A 61 16.05 -2.95 9.96
C ILE A 61 16.05 -4.48 9.99
N VAL A 62 14.92 -5.07 9.65
CA VAL A 62 14.70 -6.53 9.59
C VAL A 62 14.26 -6.90 8.20
N THR A 63 14.98 -7.80 7.52
CA THR A 63 14.76 -8.18 6.13
C THR A 63 14.74 -9.69 5.90
N GLY A 64 15.47 -10.48 6.70
CA GLY A 64 15.53 -11.93 6.54
C GLY A 64 14.23 -12.62 6.93
N VAL A 65 13.85 -13.65 6.18
CA VAL A 65 12.56 -14.35 6.33
C VAL A 65 12.31 -14.83 7.75
N GLU A 66 13.29 -15.46 8.38
CA GLU A 66 13.18 -15.99 9.76
C GLU A 66 13.01 -14.85 10.79
N ALA A 67 13.83 -13.80 10.68
CA ALA A 67 13.74 -12.65 11.57
C ALA A 67 12.42 -11.88 11.40
N VAL A 68 11.93 -11.76 10.16
CA VAL A 68 10.61 -11.18 9.86
C VAL A 68 9.49 -12.02 10.48
N GLU A 69 9.59 -13.35 10.46
CA GLU A 69 8.60 -14.21 11.11
C GLU A 69 8.60 -14.04 12.63
N GLU A 70 9.78 -13.96 13.25
CA GLU A 70 9.90 -13.72 14.69
C GLU A 70 9.29 -12.38 15.14
N VAL A 71 9.51 -11.29 14.40
CA VAL A 71 8.92 -9.97 14.76
C VAL A 71 7.44 -9.87 14.44
N ASN A 72 6.87 -10.84 13.74
CA ASN A 72 5.43 -10.96 13.51
C ASN A 72 4.71 -11.84 14.56
N ASP A 73 5.44 -12.37 15.53
CA ASP A 73 4.84 -13.06 16.67
C ASP A 73 4.09 -12.06 17.57
N GLU A 74 2.77 -12.08 17.53
CA GLU A 74 1.89 -11.16 18.26
C GLU A 74 1.97 -11.34 19.80
N SER A 75 2.52 -12.43 20.30
CA SER A 75 2.76 -12.60 21.73
C SER A 75 3.91 -11.73 22.23
N ARG A 76 4.89 -11.44 21.40
CA ARG A 76 6.12 -10.73 21.71
C ARG A 76 6.17 -9.31 21.13
N TRP A 77 5.57 -9.11 19.96
CA TRP A 77 5.62 -7.88 19.21
C TRP A 77 4.21 -7.37 18.87
N GLU A 78 4.10 -6.08 18.67
CA GLU A 78 2.87 -5.42 18.25
C GLU A 78 3.14 -4.40 17.15
N LYS A 79 2.10 -3.93 16.45
CA LYS A 79 2.25 -2.82 15.51
C LYS A 79 2.83 -1.60 16.23
N HIS A 80 3.75 -0.91 15.56
CA HIS A 80 4.20 0.42 15.92
C HIS A 80 3.78 1.42 14.83
N VAL A 81 3.20 2.55 15.25
CA VAL A 81 2.93 3.67 14.34
C VAL A 81 4.24 4.45 14.24
N GLY A 82 5.05 4.14 13.24
CA GLY A 82 6.34 4.80 13.02
C GLY A 82 6.19 6.29 12.71
N HIS A 83 7.31 6.99 12.70
CA HIS A 83 7.34 8.45 12.53
C HIS A 83 6.61 8.93 11.25
N ALA A 84 6.77 8.20 10.13
CA ALA A 84 6.11 8.54 8.88
C ALA A 84 4.58 8.56 9.01
N LEU A 85 3.99 7.51 9.61
CA LEU A 85 2.54 7.42 9.80
C LEU A 85 2.00 8.44 10.81
N THR A 86 2.82 8.79 11.81
CA THR A 86 2.44 9.85 12.77
C THR A 86 2.22 11.19 12.09
N LYS A 87 2.89 11.46 10.97
CA LYS A 87 2.72 12.70 10.19
C LYS A 87 1.40 12.76 9.41
N LEU A 88 0.75 11.64 9.19
CA LEU A 88 -0.59 11.58 8.58
C LEU A 88 -1.72 11.81 9.60
N ARG A 89 -1.46 11.68 10.89
CA ARG A 89 -2.49 11.81 11.92
C ARG A 89 -3.25 13.13 11.94
N PRO A 90 -2.69 14.29 11.57
CA PRO A 90 -3.50 15.50 11.40
C PRO A 90 -4.65 15.32 10.40
N LEU A 91 -4.47 14.52 9.34
CA LEU A 91 -5.49 14.23 8.34
C LEU A 91 -6.40 13.06 8.75
N THR A 92 -5.81 11.93 9.16
CA THR A 92 -6.52 10.65 9.34
C THR A 92 -6.82 10.30 10.80
N GLY A 93 -6.41 11.13 11.75
CA GLY A 93 -6.67 10.95 13.18
C GLY A 93 -6.32 9.56 13.71
N ASP A 94 -7.29 8.94 14.36
CA ASP A 94 -7.28 7.57 14.89
C ASP A 94 -7.94 6.55 13.94
N GLY A 95 -7.92 6.82 12.63
CA GLY A 95 -8.35 5.84 11.61
C GLY A 95 -7.52 4.56 11.66
N LEU A 96 -8.02 3.47 11.08
CA LEU A 96 -7.43 2.12 11.18
C LEU A 96 -5.93 2.07 10.87
N PHE A 97 -5.46 2.90 9.93
CA PHE A 97 -4.07 2.89 9.51
C PHE A 97 -3.13 3.58 10.52
N THR A 98 -3.57 4.69 11.11
CA THR A 98 -2.76 5.60 11.95
C THR A 98 -3.04 5.47 13.45
N ALA A 99 -4.07 4.73 13.85
CA ALA A 99 -4.41 4.52 15.27
C ALA A 99 -3.29 3.82 16.05
N TYR A 100 -3.00 4.33 17.25
CA TYR A 100 -2.14 3.66 18.21
C TYR A 100 -2.83 2.45 18.83
N ASN A 101 -2.05 1.49 19.35
CA ASN A 101 -2.61 0.29 19.99
C ASN A 101 -3.39 0.59 21.27
N SER A 102 -3.12 1.74 21.90
CA SER A 102 -3.85 2.21 23.11
C SER A 102 -5.16 2.93 22.80
N GLU A 103 -5.46 3.22 21.55
CA GLU A 103 -6.68 3.93 21.15
C GLU A 103 -7.83 2.93 20.98
N PRO A 104 -8.94 3.04 21.74
CA PRO A 104 -10.02 2.06 21.73
C PRO A 104 -10.77 2.00 20.39
N ASN A 105 -10.80 3.10 19.65
CA ASN A 105 -11.51 3.21 18.38
C ASN A 105 -10.94 2.29 17.29
N TRP A 106 -9.65 1.87 17.40
CA TRP A 106 -9.13 0.93 16.42
C TRP A 106 -9.88 -0.41 16.44
N ALA A 107 -10.02 -1.03 17.62
CA ALA A 107 -10.69 -2.32 17.75
C ALA A 107 -12.16 -2.24 17.32
N LYS A 108 -12.86 -1.22 17.80
CA LYS A 108 -14.26 -0.92 17.45
C LYS A 108 -14.43 -0.76 15.92
N ALA A 109 -13.65 0.11 15.31
CA ALA A 109 -13.73 0.34 13.87
C ALA A 109 -13.36 -0.91 13.06
N HIS A 110 -12.33 -1.66 13.49
CA HIS A 110 -11.95 -2.89 12.83
C HIS A 110 -13.07 -3.93 12.87
N THR A 111 -13.72 -4.13 14.01
CA THR A 111 -14.83 -5.06 14.16
C THR A 111 -16.03 -4.68 13.29
N ILE A 112 -16.39 -3.40 13.29
CA ILE A 112 -17.51 -2.88 12.49
C ILE A 112 -17.22 -2.99 10.99
N LEU A 113 -16.00 -2.74 10.57
CA LEU A 113 -15.63 -2.62 9.14
C LEU A 113 -15.17 -3.94 8.51
N ALA A 114 -14.66 -4.90 9.28
CA ALA A 114 -14.15 -6.16 8.73
C ALA A 114 -15.16 -6.90 7.83
N PRO A 115 -16.46 -6.94 8.11
CA PRO A 115 -17.44 -7.56 7.22
C PRO A 115 -17.50 -6.96 5.81
N ALA A 116 -17.23 -5.63 5.67
CA ALA A 116 -17.22 -4.93 4.38
C ALA A 116 -16.06 -5.37 3.46
N PHE A 117 -15.02 -5.98 4.02
CA PHE A 117 -13.81 -6.38 3.28
C PHE A 117 -13.67 -7.90 3.12
N THR A 118 -14.74 -8.65 3.38
CA THR A 118 -14.79 -10.09 3.09
C THR A 118 -14.85 -10.34 1.58
N LYS A 119 -14.46 -11.53 1.15
CA LYS A 119 -14.54 -11.90 -0.26
C LYS A 119 -15.97 -11.75 -0.80
N SER A 120 -16.99 -12.13 -0.03
CA SER A 120 -18.40 -12.01 -0.44
C SER A 120 -18.87 -10.56 -0.56
N ALA A 121 -18.31 -9.64 0.24
CA ALA A 121 -18.68 -8.23 0.15
C ALA A 121 -18.19 -7.55 -1.13
N MET A 122 -17.19 -8.13 -1.81
CA MET A 122 -16.63 -7.56 -3.05
C MET A 122 -17.64 -7.53 -4.20
N ASP A 123 -18.64 -8.42 -4.18
CA ASP A 123 -19.72 -8.42 -5.19
C ASP A 123 -20.52 -7.12 -5.15
N ASN A 124 -20.74 -6.56 -3.96
CA ASN A 124 -21.45 -5.28 -3.80
C ASN A 124 -20.71 -4.10 -4.44
N TYR A 125 -19.38 -4.18 -4.52
CA TYR A 125 -18.53 -3.09 -5.05
C TYR A 125 -18.22 -3.28 -6.54
N HIS A 126 -18.48 -4.48 -7.07
CA HIS A 126 -18.06 -4.88 -8.41
C HIS A 126 -18.61 -3.97 -9.50
N GLY A 127 -19.91 -3.61 -9.42
CA GLY A 127 -20.54 -2.70 -10.39
C GLY A 127 -19.84 -1.34 -10.45
N ALA A 128 -19.60 -0.71 -9.30
CA ALA A 128 -18.92 0.58 -9.25
C ALA A 128 -17.48 0.50 -9.79
N ILE A 129 -16.78 -0.61 -9.54
CA ILE A 129 -15.43 -0.85 -10.09
C ILE A 129 -15.48 -0.97 -11.61
N ILE A 130 -16.37 -1.79 -12.17
CA ILE A 130 -16.51 -2.00 -13.62
C ILE A 130 -16.84 -0.69 -14.32
N ASP A 131 -17.81 0.07 -13.80
CA ASP A 131 -18.22 1.33 -14.42
C ASP A 131 -17.07 2.34 -14.45
N THR A 132 -16.31 2.45 -13.37
CA THR A 132 -15.15 3.35 -13.31
C THR A 132 -14.01 2.88 -14.22
N VAL A 133 -13.78 1.57 -14.33
CA VAL A 133 -12.78 1.02 -15.27
C VAL A 133 -13.20 1.21 -16.73
N ARG A 134 -14.50 1.17 -17.03
CA ARG A 134 -15.02 1.49 -18.37
C ARG A 134 -14.76 2.95 -18.73
N GLU A 135 -15.01 3.88 -17.80
CA GLU A 135 -14.66 5.30 -17.98
C GLU A 135 -13.16 5.48 -18.26
N LEU A 136 -12.28 4.77 -17.55
CA LEU A 136 -10.85 4.79 -17.86
C LEU A 136 -10.57 4.30 -19.29
N ALA A 137 -11.19 3.20 -19.72
CA ALA A 137 -11.01 2.67 -21.07
C ALA A 137 -11.48 3.67 -22.15
N ASP A 138 -12.53 4.41 -21.90
CA ASP A 138 -13.01 5.48 -22.80
C ASP A 138 -12.01 6.64 -22.86
N VAL A 139 -11.47 7.08 -21.71
CA VAL A 139 -10.42 8.11 -21.62
C VAL A 139 -9.17 7.66 -22.40
N TRP A 140 -8.72 6.43 -22.22
CA TRP A 140 -7.56 5.89 -22.92
C TRP A 140 -7.80 5.69 -24.41
N SER A 141 -9.03 5.32 -24.81
CA SER A 141 -9.41 5.21 -26.23
C SER A 141 -9.39 6.55 -26.96
N ALA A 142 -9.67 7.63 -26.26
CA ALA A 142 -9.65 8.99 -26.79
C ALA A 142 -8.25 9.63 -26.76
N ALA A 143 -7.29 9.06 -26.04
CA ALA A 143 -5.96 9.60 -25.92
C ALA A 143 -5.16 9.41 -27.24
N SER A 144 -4.67 10.52 -27.79
CA SER A 144 -3.80 10.52 -28.99
C SER A 144 -2.30 10.58 -28.62
N GLU A 145 -2.00 10.92 -27.38
CA GLU A 145 -0.66 11.16 -26.87
C GLU A 145 -0.25 10.10 -25.84
N TRP A 146 0.97 10.25 -25.31
CA TRP A 146 1.45 9.43 -24.21
C TRP A 146 0.61 9.63 -22.95
N ILE A 147 0.09 8.53 -22.40
CA ILE A 147 -0.70 8.52 -21.18
C ILE A 147 0.25 8.49 -19.98
N ASP A 148 0.11 9.43 -19.05
CA ASP A 148 0.75 9.35 -17.72
C ASP A 148 0.04 8.26 -16.90
N VAL A 149 0.70 7.12 -16.78
CA VAL A 149 0.09 5.94 -16.14
C VAL A 149 -0.10 6.15 -14.63
N PRO A 150 0.91 6.62 -13.86
CA PRO A 150 0.75 6.89 -12.44
C PRO A 150 -0.35 7.91 -12.12
N GLU A 151 -0.52 8.94 -12.94
CA GLU A 151 -1.58 9.94 -12.73
C GLU A 151 -2.95 9.32 -12.99
N THR A 152 -3.14 8.69 -14.15
CA THR A 152 -4.44 8.16 -14.54
C THR A 152 -4.89 7.00 -13.67
N THR A 153 -3.97 6.11 -13.26
CA THR A 153 -4.31 5.03 -12.32
C THR A 153 -4.63 5.54 -10.93
N ASN A 154 -4.00 6.63 -10.47
CA ASN A 154 -4.35 7.24 -9.19
C ASN A 154 -5.75 7.88 -9.21
N LYS A 155 -6.11 8.56 -10.31
CA LYS A 155 -7.47 9.08 -10.52
C LYS A 155 -8.51 7.96 -10.54
N LEU A 156 -8.20 6.85 -11.21
CA LEU A 156 -9.07 5.65 -11.26
C LEU A 156 -9.33 5.09 -9.87
N THR A 157 -8.29 4.73 -9.14
CA THR A 157 -8.44 4.04 -7.85
C THR A 157 -9.03 4.95 -6.78
N PHE A 158 -8.76 6.25 -6.84
CA PHE A 158 -9.41 7.24 -5.99
C PHE A 158 -10.92 7.30 -6.25
N GLU A 159 -11.33 7.31 -7.51
CA GLU A 159 -12.75 7.30 -7.90
C GLU A 159 -13.43 5.98 -7.53
N ILE A 160 -12.74 4.84 -7.71
CA ILE A 160 -13.24 3.52 -7.32
C ILE A 160 -13.56 3.47 -5.83
N ILE A 161 -12.62 3.85 -4.94
CA ILE A 161 -12.88 3.78 -3.50
C ILE A 161 -13.96 4.78 -3.07
N ALA A 162 -14.06 5.94 -3.71
CA ALA A 162 -15.10 6.92 -3.43
C ALA A 162 -16.49 6.40 -3.82
N ARG A 163 -16.64 5.83 -5.01
CA ARG A 163 -17.94 5.28 -5.49
C ARG A 163 -18.31 4.00 -4.74
N ALA A 164 -17.39 3.04 -4.66
CA ALA A 164 -17.65 1.75 -4.05
C ALA A 164 -17.83 1.85 -2.52
N GLY A 165 -17.00 2.64 -1.85
CA GLY A 165 -17.00 2.74 -0.39
C GLY A 165 -18.01 3.71 0.19
N PHE A 166 -18.30 4.80 -0.54
CA PHE A 166 -19.07 5.91 -0.01
C PHE A 166 -20.20 6.36 -0.95
N SER A 167 -20.40 5.67 -2.09
CA SER A 167 -21.35 6.01 -3.15
C SER A 167 -21.27 7.50 -3.52
N HIS A 168 -20.05 8.03 -3.56
CA HIS A 168 -19.75 9.41 -3.89
C HIS A 168 -18.78 9.46 -5.08
N SER A 169 -19.03 10.37 -6.02
CA SER A 169 -18.14 10.58 -7.17
C SER A 169 -17.49 11.95 -7.05
N PHE A 170 -16.17 11.98 -7.22
CA PHE A 170 -15.40 13.22 -7.31
C PHE A 170 -15.17 13.65 -8.77
N GLY A 171 -15.58 12.84 -9.74
CA GLY A 171 -15.38 13.11 -11.17
C GLY A 171 -13.93 13.09 -11.61
N SER A 172 -13.06 12.40 -10.88
CA SER A 172 -11.60 12.46 -11.05
C SER A 172 -11.11 12.08 -12.45
N LEU A 173 -11.84 11.25 -13.19
CA LEU A 173 -11.49 10.82 -14.55
C LEU A 173 -11.99 11.78 -15.63
N ALA A 174 -13.08 12.52 -15.38
CA ALA A 174 -13.74 13.36 -16.37
C ALA A 174 -13.04 14.70 -16.59
N ASP A 175 -12.38 15.26 -15.56
CA ASP A 175 -11.76 16.56 -15.60
C ASP A 175 -10.24 16.50 -15.69
N SER A 176 -9.67 17.36 -16.55
CA SER A 176 -8.22 17.61 -16.59
C SER A 176 -7.71 18.27 -15.30
N HIS A 177 -8.61 18.85 -14.49
CA HIS A 177 -8.34 19.41 -13.17
C HIS A 177 -9.04 18.55 -12.13
N SER A 178 -8.27 17.82 -11.35
CA SER A 178 -8.76 17.15 -10.15
C SER A 178 -9.47 18.18 -9.28
N GLY A 179 -10.67 17.86 -8.77
CA GLY A 179 -11.40 18.78 -7.90
C GLY A 179 -10.55 19.23 -6.70
N SER A 180 -10.86 20.38 -6.13
CA SER A 180 -10.10 21.02 -5.04
C SER A 180 -9.81 20.09 -3.85
N PHE A 181 -10.69 19.13 -3.59
CA PHE A 181 -10.52 18.12 -2.56
C PHE A 181 -9.38 17.13 -2.87
N VAL A 182 -9.33 16.58 -4.09
CA VAL A 182 -8.27 15.65 -4.51
C VAL A 182 -6.91 16.34 -4.50
N GLU A 183 -6.86 17.57 -4.97
CA GLU A 183 -5.64 18.38 -4.91
C GLU A 183 -5.18 18.65 -3.47
N ALA A 184 -6.11 18.96 -2.55
CA ALA A 184 -5.80 19.13 -1.13
C ALA A 184 -5.23 17.83 -0.53
N MET A 185 -5.81 16.67 -0.83
CA MET A 185 -5.32 15.36 -0.39
C MET A 185 -3.91 15.07 -0.90
N VAL A 186 -3.63 15.32 -2.18
CA VAL A 186 -2.30 15.14 -2.77
C VAL A 186 -1.27 16.07 -2.10
N ARG A 187 -1.63 17.35 -1.84
CA ARG A 187 -0.76 18.29 -1.13
C ARG A 187 -0.49 17.86 0.30
N GLU A 188 -1.50 17.33 1.01
CA GLU A 188 -1.36 16.83 2.39
C GLU A 188 -0.41 15.61 2.47
N LEU A 189 -0.55 14.67 1.55
CA LEU A 189 0.39 13.54 1.44
C LEU A 189 1.81 14.01 1.15
N ALA A 190 1.99 14.97 0.24
CA ALA A 190 3.29 15.56 -0.07
C ALA A 190 3.87 16.35 1.12
N TYR A 191 3.03 17.02 1.90
CA TYR A 191 3.45 17.74 3.11
C TYR A 191 3.89 16.77 4.21
N ALA A 192 3.13 15.69 4.44
CA ALA A 192 3.48 14.65 5.40
C ALA A 192 4.84 13.99 5.05
N ASN A 193 5.05 13.67 3.77
CA ASN A 193 6.30 13.10 3.28
C ASN A 193 7.50 14.03 3.49
N ARG A 194 7.37 15.31 3.14
CA ARG A 194 8.47 16.30 3.31
C ARG A 194 8.87 16.53 4.76
N ARG A 195 7.96 16.34 5.71
CA ARG A 195 8.24 16.51 7.15
C ARG A 195 8.98 15.33 7.76
N THR A 196 9.09 14.20 7.10
CA THR A 196 9.92 13.08 7.58
C THR A 196 11.41 13.36 7.39
N ASP A 197 11.77 14.25 6.47
CA ASP A 197 13.15 14.48 6.01
C ASP A 197 13.81 15.72 6.63
N VAL A 198 13.07 16.58 7.35
CA VAL A 198 13.57 17.90 7.77
C VAL A 198 13.86 17.98 9.26
N LEU A 199 15.03 18.55 9.60
CA LEU A 199 15.40 18.91 10.95
C LEU A 199 14.40 19.93 11.55
N PRO A 200 13.87 19.70 12.77
CA PRO A 200 12.76 20.45 13.35
C PRO A 200 12.96 21.99 13.45
N LEU A 201 14.22 22.45 13.49
CA LEU A 201 14.53 23.88 13.58
C LEU A 201 14.33 24.64 12.26
N PHE A 202 14.60 24.00 11.10
CA PHE A 202 14.45 24.63 9.79
C PHE A 202 12.98 24.86 9.42
N ASP A 203 12.10 23.93 9.85
CA ASP A 203 10.67 23.96 9.52
C ASP A 203 9.93 25.16 10.16
N LYS A 204 10.39 25.61 11.33
CA LYS A 204 9.74 26.73 12.07
C LYS A 204 9.97 28.10 11.44
N VAL A 205 11.09 28.33 10.79
CA VAL A 205 11.51 29.66 10.36
C VAL A 205 11.21 29.93 8.88
N PHE A 206 11.34 28.93 8.00
CA PHE A 206 11.34 29.14 6.56
C PHE A 206 10.07 28.72 5.80
N ARG A 207 9.03 28.15 6.49
CA ARG A 207 7.85 27.57 5.82
C ARG A 207 6.51 28.01 6.42
N ARG A 208 6.33 29.31 6.60
CA ARG A 208 5.07 29.85 7.14
C ARG A 208 3.91 29.62 6.17
N ASP A 209 4.12 29.88 4.89
CA ASP A 209 3.12 29.72 3.84
C ASP A 209 2.71 28.24 3.64
N ASP A 210 3.66 27.31 3.75
CA ASP A 210 3.36 25.88 3.68
C ASP A 210 2.47 25.43 4.85
N ARG A 211 2.65 25.99 6.04
CA ARG A 211 1.83 25.67 7.22
C ARG A 211 0.41 26.23 7.14
N ASP A 212 0.27 27.44 6.62
CA ASP A 212 -1.05 28.06 6.48
C ASP A 212 -1.86 27.34 5.40
N ARG A 213 -1.21 26.94 4.29
CA ARG A 213 -1.82 26.11 3.27
C ARG A 213 -2.20 24.74 3.80
N HIS A 214 -1.33 24.06 4.54
CA HIS A 214 -1.62 22.80 5.23
C HIS A 214 -2.87 22.88 6.10
N LYS A 215 -3.01 23.93 6.93
CA LYS A 215 -4.22 24.13 7.72
C LYS A 215 -5.46 24.30 6.86
N ALA A 216 -5.38 25.06 5.77
CA ALA A 216 -6.48 25.28 4.85
C ALA A 216 -6.90 23.96 4.16
N ASP A 217 -5.91 23.19 3.67
CA ASP A 217 -6.15 21.89 3.03
C ASP A 217 -6.77 20.89 4.00
N LEU A 218 -6.30 20.79 5.26
CA LEU A 218 -6.92 19.95 6.28
C LEU A 218 -8.35 20.36 6.58
N THR A 219 -8.60 21.66 6.76
CA THR A 219 -9.95 22.17 7.04
C THR A 219 -10.88 21.85 5.88
N HIS A 220 -10.43 22.06 4.66
CA HIS A 220 -11.20 21.72 3.45
C HIS A 220 -11.48 20.23 3.35
N ALA A 221 -10.46 19.38 3.52
CA ALA A 221 -10.62 17.93 3.45
C ALA A 221 -11.61 17.40 4.51
N HIS A 222 -11.53 17.92 5.74
CA HIS A 222 -12.46 17.55 6.79
C HIS A 222 -13.88 18.02 6.49
N ALA A 223 -14.07 19.24 6.00
CA ALA A 223 -15.38 19.79 5.67
C ALA A 223 -16.07 18.99 4.55
N VAL A 224 -15.36 18.66 3.47
CA VAL A 224 -15.93 17.86 2.38
C VAL A 224 -16.38 16.49 2.85
N VAL A 225 -15.60 15.83 3.72
CA VAL A 225 -15.99 14.52 4.24
C VAL A 225 -17.16 14.64 5.23
N ASP A 226 -17.20 15.68 6.06
CA ASP A 226 -18.33 15.94 6.95
C ASP A 226 -19.61 16.17 6.14
N ASP A 227 -19.56 16.90 5.03
CA ASP A 227 -20.69 17.12 4.11
C ASP A 227 -21.18 15.79 3.51
N ILE A 228 -20.27 14.88 3.11
CA ILE A 228 -20.63 13.54 2.63
C ILE A 228 -21.36 12.74 3.70
N ILE A 229 -20.86 12.79 4.95
CA ILE A 229 -21.48 12.10 6.10
C ILE A 229 -22.89 12.65 6.37
N GLU A 230 -23.03 13.96 6.43
CA GLU A 230 -24.34 14.60 6.71
C GLU A 230 -25.34 14.38 5.58
N ALA A 231 -24.91 14.45 4.34
CA ALA A 231 -25.75 14.12 3.19
C ALA A 231 -26.27 12.67 3.26
N ARG A 232 -25.44 11.72 3.71
CA ARG A 232 -25.83 10.32 3.89
C ARG A 232 -26.88 10.15 4.99
N LYS A 233 -26.72 10.81 6.13
CA LYS A 233 -27.67 10.75 7.25
C LYS A 233 -29.08 11.21 6.82
N GLY A 234 -29.15 12.16 5.91
CA GLY A 234 -30.43 12.65 5.36
C GLY A 234 -31.12 11.68 4.38
N HIS A 235 -30.43 10.67 3.85
CA HIS A 235 -30.94 9.75 2.82
C HIS A 235 -30.58 8.30 3.15
N PRO A 236 -31.21 7.67 4.17
CA PRO A 236 -30.77 6.38 4.71
C PRO A 236 -31.14 5.15 3.85
N HIS A 237 -32.00 5.28 2.82
CA HIS A 237 -32.47 4.13 2.05
C HIS A 237 -31.71 3.99 0.71
N ARG A 238 -30.95 2.90 0.59
CA ARG A 238 -30.27 2.50 -0.65
C ARG A 238 -30.50 1.03 -0.94
N GLU A 239 -30.30 0.65 -2.19
CA GLU A 239 -30.44 -0.73 -2.67
C GLU A 239 -29.41 -1.66 -2.06
N TYR A 240 -28.19 -1.16 -1.77
CA TYR A 240 -27.13 -1.90 -1.05
C TYR A 240 -26.43 -1.00 -0.03
N ARG A 241 -25.90 -1.63 1.01
CA ARG A 241 -25.15 -0.94 2.07
C ARG A 241 -23.67 -0.85 1.69
N ASP A 242 -23.15 0.36 1.60
CA ASP A 242 -21.73 0.61 1.40
C ASP A 242 -20.97 0.71 2.75
N ILE A 243 -19.65 1.02 2.67
CA ILE A 243 -18.80 1.13 3.86
C ILE A 243 -19.27 2.27 4.78
N LEU A 244 -19.77 3.38 4.22
CA LEU A 244 -20.27 4.50 5.01
C LEU A 244 -21.56 4.14 5.78
N ASP A 245 -22.47 3.39 5.15
CA ASP A 245 -23.67 2.91 5.85
C ASP A 245 -23.33 1.99 7.02
N LEU A 246 -22.31 1.13 6.86
CA LEU A 246 -21.83 0.28 7.94
C LEU A 246 -21.26 1.13 9.09
N MET A 247 -20.48 2.17 8.79
CA MET A 247 -19.94 3.06 9.82
C MET A 247 -21.01 3.84 10.60
N LEU A 248 -22.09 4.24 9.91
CA LEU A 248 -23.17 5.01 10.50
C LEU A 248 -24.12 4.15 11.35
N ASP A 249 -24.42 2.93 10.90
CA ASP A 249 -25.52 2.14 11.46
C ASP A 249 -25.07 1.02 12.39
N SER A 250 -23.84 0.50 12.21
CA SER A 250 -23.38 -0.66 12.95
C SER A 250 -22.95 -0.30 14.37
N VAL A 251 -23.10 -1.27 15.25
CA VAL A 251 -22.59 -1.25 16.62
C VAL A 251 -21.49 -2.28 16.78
N ASP A 252 -20.52 -2.00 17.59
CA ASP A 252 -19.53 -2.97 18.01
C ASP A 252 -20.21 -4.02 18.89
N PRO A 253 -20.20 -5.31 18.54
CA PRO A 253 -20.89 -6.37 19.29
C PRO A 253 -20.33 -6.59 20.71
N GLU A 254 -19.09 -6.20 20.97
CA GLU A 254 -18.46 -6.36 22.27
C GLU A 254 -18.86 -5.24 23.24
N THR A 255 -18.93 -4.00 22.73
CA THR A 255 -19.18 -2.81 23.58
C THR A 255 -20.59 -2.25 23.45
N GLY A 256 -21.32 -2.60 22.39
CA GLY A 256 -22.61 -1.98 22.04
C GLY A 256 -22.52 -0.54 21.55
N GLU A 257 -21.31 -0.02 21.37
CA GLU A 257 -21.06 1.36 20.95
C GLU A 257 -21.02 1.52 19.44
N ARG A 258 -21.34 2.71 18.95
CA ARG A 258 -21.17 3.13 17.55
C ARG A 258 -19.87 3.91 17.38
N LEU A 259 -19.43 4.06 16.12
CA LEU A 259 -18.41 5.04 15.78
C LEU A 259 -19.00 6.45 15.90
N ASP A 260 -18.25 7.38 16.47
CA ASP A 260 -18.62 8.79 16.45
C ASP A 260 -18.30 9.42 15.08
N THR A 261 -18.89 10.58 14.79
CA THR A 261 -18.73 11.25 13.48
C THR A 261 -17.28 11.61 13.19
N VAL A 262 -16.48 11.94 14.21
CA VAL A 262 -15.05 12.26 14.02
C VAL A 262 -14.28 11.02 13.61
N ASN A 263 -14.53 9.87 14.26
CA ASN A 263 -13.88 8.63 13.87
C ASN A 263 -14.35 8.16 12.48
N ILE A 264 -15.64 8.31 12.14
CA ILE A 264 -16.14 8.00 10.78
C ILE A 264 -15.39 8.83 9.74
N ARG A 265 -15.24 10.15 9.93
CA ARG A 265 -14.44 11.02 9.06
C ARG A 265 -13.00 10.52 8.94
N ASN A 266 -12.37 10.16 10.07
CA ASN A 266 -11.01 9.64 10.09
C ASN A 266 -10.88 8.33 9.31
N GLN A 267 -11.90 7.46 9.34
CA GLN A 267 -11.93 6.23 8.55
C GLN A 267 -12.07 6.52 7.04
N ILE A 268 -12.98 7.42 6.64
CA ILE A 268 -13.16 7.81 5.23
C ILE A 268 -11.85 8.35 4.66
N LEU A 269 -11.22 9.31 5.36
CA LEU A 269 -9.93 9.86 4.94
C LEU A 269 -8.82 8.80 4.91
N THR A 270 -8.84 7.87 5.87
CA THR A 270 -7.92 6.72 5.88
C THR A 270 -8.09 5.84 4.65
N PHE A 271 -9.33 5.52 4.25
CA PHE A 271 -9.59 4.69 3.07
C PHE A 271 -9.25 5.41 1.77
N LEU A 272 -9.55 6.70 1.66
CA LEU A 272 -9.17 7.51 0.49
C LEU A 272 -7.64 7.59 0.32
N VAL A 273 -6.89 7.75 1.40
CA VAL A 273 -5.41 7.78 1.36
C VAL A 273 -4.84 6.39 1.09
N ALA A 274 -5.25 5.39 1.87
CA ALA A 274 -4.63 4.07 1.82
C ALA A 274 -5.08 3.24 0.61
N GLY A 275 -6.32 3.42 0.15
CA GLY A 275 -6.91 2.63 -0.94
C GLY A 275 -6.55 3.16 -2.33
N SER A 276 -6.28 4.46 -2.51
CA SER A 276 -6.01 4.99 -3.85
C SER A 276 -4.57 4.73 -4.30
N GLU A 277 -3.58 5.32 -3.66
CA GLU A 277 -2.20 5.34 -4.17
C GLU A 277 -1.57 3.94 -4.21
N THR A 278 -1.89 3.05 -3.28
CA THR A 278 -1.29 1.71 -3.22
C THR A 278 -1.73 0.83 -4.40
N SER A 279 -3.01 0.80 -4.71
CA SER A 279 -3.55 0.05 -5.83
C SER A 279 -3.14 0.68 -7.17
N ALA A 280 -3.18 2.01 -7.29
CA ALA A 280 -2.71 2.74 -8.46
C ALA A 280 -1.27 2.41 -8.82
N ASN A 281 -0.37 2.45 -7.84
CA ASN A 281 1.04 2.14 -8.06
C ASN A 281 1.24 0.67 -8.41
N THR A 282 0.46 -0.25 -7.83
CA THR A 282 0.51 -1.67 -8.20
C THR A 282 0.09 -1.88 -9.65
N ILE A 283 -1.00 -1.23 -10.10
CA ILE A 283 -1.45 -1.25 -11.49
C ILE A 283 -0.36 -0.67 -12.40
N ALA A 284 0.21 0.47 -12.05
CA ALA A 284 1.25 1.12 -12.83
C ALA A 284 2.51 0.25 -12.98
N PHE A 285 3.01 -0.37 -11.90
CA PHE A 285 4.12 -1.32 -11.98
C PHE A 285 3.78 -2.56 -12.84
N ALA A 286 2.57 -3.12 -12.69
CA ALA A 286 2.14 -4.24 -13.50
C ALA A 286 2.08 -3.88 -14.99
N LEU A 287 1.55 -2.71 -15.34
CA LEU A 287 1.50 -2.21 -16.72
C LEU A 287 2.89 -1.95 -17.29
N HIS A 288 3.86 -1.47 -16.48
CA HIS A 288 5.25 -1.37 -16.88
C HIS A 288 5.80 -2.74 -17.31
N TYR A 289 5.65 -3.77 -16.48
CA TYR A 289 6.14 -5.10 -16.84
C TYR A 289 5.40 -5.70 -18.03
N LEU A 290 4.09 -5.53 -18.11
CA LEU A 290 3.29 -6.06 -19.21
C LEU A 290 3.56 -5.36 -20.55
N SER A 291 3.97 -4.08 -20.53
CA SER A 291 4.38 -3.37 -21.76
C SER A 291 5.82 -3.68 -22.19
N THR A 292 6.70 -4.06 -21.25
CA THR A 292 8.12 -4.35 -21.53
C THR A 292 8.41 -5.85 -21.65
N ARG A 293 7.46 -6.73 -21.31
CA ARG A 293 7.57 -8.20 -21.37
C ARG A 293 6.43 -8.77 -22.23
N PRO A 294 6.57 -8.70 -23.56
CA PRO A 294 5.52 -9.16 -24.49
C PRO A 294 5.19 -10.65 -24.36
N ASP A 295 6.16 -11.48 -23.95
CA ASP A 295 5.99 -12.90 -23.63
C ASP A 295 4.96 -13.12 -22.50
N ILE A 296 5.08 -12.37 -21.41
CA ILE A 296 4.16 -12.43 -20.26
C ILE A 296 2.80 -11.85 -20.65
N ALA A 297 2.80 -10.70 -21.33
CA ALA A 297 1.56 -10.07 -21.79
C ALA A 297 0.75 -10.97 -22.72
N ALA A 298 1.41 -11.71 -23.63
CA ALA A 298 0.76 -12.66 -24.51
C ALA A 298 0.07 -13.80 -23.75
N ASN A 299 0.73 -14.34 -22.70
CA ASN A 299 0.14 -15.41 -21.87
C ASN A 299 -1.12 -14.91 -21.13
N VAL A 300 -1.07 -13.66 -20.59
CA VAL A 300 -2.25 -13.07 -19.95
C VAL A 300 -3.36 -12.85 -20.98
N ARG A 301 -3.04 -12.30 -22.15
CA ARG A 301 -4.02 -12.05 -23.21
C ARG A 301 -4.70 -13.33 -23.69
N THR A 302 -3.97 -14.43 -23.83
CA THR A 302 -4.56 -15.73 -24.17
C THR A 302 -5.66 -16.12 -23.17
N GLU A 303 -5.39 -16.02 -21.87
CA GLU A 303 -6.38 -16.31 -20.82
C GLU A 303 -7.61 -15.38 -20.90
N LEU A 304 -7.41 -14.09 -21.22
CA LEU A 304 -8.48 -13.11 -21.37
C LEU A 304 -9.30 -13.33 -22.66
N ASP A 305 -8.62 -13.61 -23.78
CA ASP A 305 -9.24 -13.79 -25.10
C ASP A 305 -10.06 -15.09 -25.16
N ASP A 306 -9.62 -16.15 -24.50
CA ASP A 306 -10.39 -17.39 -24.34
C ASP A 306 -11.70 -17.16 -23.57
N ARG A 307 -11.70 -16.19 -22.66
CA ARG A 307 -12.88 -15.89 -21.87
C ARG A 307 -13.80 -14.85 -22.51
N TRP A 308 -13.22 -13.82 -23.12
CA TRP A 308 -13.92 -12.72 -23.78
C TRP A 308 -13.43 -12.56 -25.22
N PRO A 309 -13.98 -13.37 -26.16
CA PRO A 309 -13.46 -13.45 -27.53
C PRO A 309 -13.85 -12.24 -28.42
N THR A 310 -14.76 -11.37 -27.97
CA THR A 310 -15.19 -10.19 -28.73
C THR A 310 -14.25 -9.00 -28.49
N ALA A 311 -14.27 -8.02 -29.41
CA ALA A 311 -13.50 -6.78 -29.29
C ALA A 311 -14.18 -5.74 -28.39
N ASP A 312 -15.42 -5.98 -27.95
CA ASP A 312 -16.17 -5.10 -27.06
C ASP A 312 -15.54 -5.07 -25.67
N PHE A 313 -15.93 -4.08 -24.86
CA PHE A 313 -15.51 -4.04 -23.45
C PHE A 313 -15.96 -5.35 -22.76
N PRO A 314 -15.05 -6.06 -22.06
CA PRO A 314 -15.35 -7.41 -21.55
C PRO A 314 -16.44 -7.37 -20.47
N ASP A 315 -17.38 -8.30 -20.57
CA ASP A 315 -18.38 -8.54 -19.51
C ASP A 315 -17.73 -9.31 -18.36
N ILE A 316 -16.89 -8.62 -17.60
CA ILE A 316 -16.20 -9.20 -16.42
C ILE A 316 -17.20 -9.31 -15.30
N ARG A 317 -17.60 -10.52 -14.95
CA ARG A 317 -18.44 -10.76 -13.78
C ARG A 317 -17.56 -10.96 -12.54
N TYR A 318 -18.18 -10.76 -11.38
CA TYR A 318 -17.51 -10.94 -10.09
C TYR A 318 -16.73 -12.28 -10.01
N ASP A 319 -17.38 -13.39 -10.37
CA ASP A 319 -16.78 -14.74 -10.32
C ASP A 319 -15.67 -14.98 -11.35
N ASP A 320 -15.54 -14.14 -12.35
CA ASP A 320 -14.51 -14.27 -13.38
C ASP A 320 -13.15 -13.79 -12.90
N VAL A 321 -13.14 -12.85 -11.96
CA VAL A 321 -11.90 -12.28 -11.41
C VAL A 321 -11.03 -13.37 -10.77
N ALA A 322 -11.63 -14.28 -10.00
CA ALA A 322 -10.91 -15.37 -9.35
C ALA A 322 -10.35 -16.43 -10.32
N LYS A 323 -10.83 -16.46 -11.57
CA LYS A 323 -10.45 -17.43 -12.59
C LYS A 323 -9.25 -16.98 -13.42
N GLN A 324 -8.86 -15.72 -13.34
CA GLN A 324 -7.72 -15.12 -14.06
C GLN A 324 -6.40 -15.48 -13.35
N ARG A 325 -5.95 -16.70 -13.52
CA ARG A 325 -4.81 -17.25 -12.76
C ARG A 325 -3.47 -16.66 -13.19
N THR A 326 -3.28 -16.47 -14.50
CA THR A 326 -2.05 -15.88 -15.04
C THR A 326 -1.93 -14.42 -14.64
N LEU A 327 -3.00 -13.65 -14.77
CA LEU A 327 -3.04 -12.26 -14.32
C LEU A 327 -2.78 -12.15 -12.82
N ARG A 328 -3.36 -13.04 -12.01
CA ARG A 328 -3.11 -13.08 -10.58
C ARG A 328 -1.64 -13.24 -10.23
N ARG A 329 -0.92 -14.14 -10.92
CA ARG A 329 0.52 -14.33 -10.71
C ARG A 329 1.33 -13.08 -11.08
N VAL A 330 0.92 -12.35 -12.14
CA VAL A 330 1.51 -11.07 -12.52
C VAL A 330 1.36 -10.04 -11.39
N VAL A 331 0.17 -9.93 -10.79
CA VAL A 331 -0.08 -9.01 -9.67
C VAL A 331 0.75 -9.40 -8.44
N ASP A 332 0.78 -10.69 -8.10
CA ASP A 332 1.54 -11.17 -6.95
C ASP A 332 3.05 -10.94 -7.12
N GLU A 333 3.61 -11.16 -8.32
CA GLU A 333 5.02 -10.90 -8.62
C GLU A 333 5.33 -9.40 -8.64
N THR A 334 4.40 -8.57 -9.12
CA THR A 334 4.51 -7.12 -9.04
C THR A 334 4.62 -6.66 -7.58
N LEU A 335 3.74 -7.14 -6.72
CA LEU A 335 3.75 -6.83 -5.29
C LEU A 335 4.96 -7.43 -4.54
N ARG A 336 5.52 -8.52 -5.04
CA ARG A 336 6.77 -9.07 -4.50
C ARG A 336 7.94 -8.11 -4.78
N LEU A 337 8.15 -7.72 -6.03
CA LEU A 337 9.24 -6.82 -6.40
C LEU A 337 9.04 -5.40 -5.92
N TRP A 338 7.82 -4.89 -6.03
CA TRP A 338 7.46 -3.52 -5.66
C TRP A 338 6.28 -3.50 -4.69
N PRO A 339 6.48 -3.97 -3.44
CA PRO A 339 5.45 -3.81 -2.43
C PRO A 339 5.23 -2.31 -2.20
N THR A 340 4.07 -1.82 -2.61
CA THR A 340 3.76 -0.37 -2.61
C THR A 340 3.83 0.24 -1.20
N GLY A 341 3.53 -0.55 -0.15
CA GLY A 341 3.99 -0.27 1.21
C GLY A 341 5.33 -0.96 1.46
N PRO A 342 6.49 -0.24 1.35
CA PRO A 342 7.80 -0.89 1.35
C PRO A 342 8.19 -1.58 2.66
N GLY A 343 7.45 -1.29 3.75
CA GLY A 343 7.69 -1.89 5.05
C GLY A 343 6.67 -1.48 6.10
N TYR A 344 6.81 -2.03 7.27
CA TYR A 344 5.98 -1.72 8.45
C TYR A 344 6.79 -1.82 9.73
N PHE A 345 6.29 -1.19 10.80
CA PHE A 345 6.99 -1.13 12.06
C PHE A 345 6.39 -2.10 13.07
N ARG A 346 7.28 -2.74 13.84
CA ARG A 346 6.92 -3.60 14.98
C ARG A 346 7.61 -3.10 16.25
N ARG A 347 6.98 -3.25 17.39
CA ARG A 347 7.46 -2.81 18.70
C ARG A 347 7.39 -3.97 19.69
N ALA A 348 8.44 -4.13 20.48
CA ALA A 348 8.50 -5.15 21.52
C ALA A 348 7.49 -4.84 22.65
N LYS A 349 6.64 -5.80 22.99
CA LYS A 349 5.66 -5.71 24.10
C LYS A 349 6.32 -5.90 25.45
N GLN A 350 7.44 -6.59 25.48
CA GLN A 350 8.26 -6.92 26.66
C GLN A 350 9.70 -7.07 26.23
N ASP A 351 10.61 -7.18 27.20
CA ASP A 351 12.00 -7.52 26.90
C ASP A 351 12.05 -8.85 26.15
N THR A 352 12.76 -8.87 25.03
CA THR A 352 12.76 -10.01 24.11
C THR A 352 14.08 -10.12 23.36
N THR A 353 14.23 -11.18 22.59
CA THR A 353 15.39 -11.40 21.71
C THR A 353 14.91 -11.58 20.27
N LEU A 354 15.79 -11.30 19.31
CA LEU A 354 15.60 -11.57 17.90
C LEU A 354 16.76 -12.44 17.40
N SER A 355 16.45 -13.48 16.64
CA SER A 355 17.39 -14.47 16.11
C SER A 355 18.28 -15.09 17.22
N GLY A 356 17.76 -15.19 18.44
CA GLY A 356 18.44 -15.76 19.60
C GLY A 356 19.67 -14.97 20.13
N ARG A 357 20.01 -13.82 19.53
CA ARG A 357 21.25 -13.07 19.83
C ARG A 357 21.11 -11.56 20.03
N TYR A 358 20.11 -10.92 19.45
CA TYR A 358 19.89 -9.48 19.60
C TYR A 358 18.85 -9.21 20.66
N ARG A 359 19.20 -8.43 21.69
CA ARG A 359 18.29 -8.09 22.78
C ARG A 359 17.54 -6.81 22.48
N PHE A 360 16.25 -6.80 22.79
CA PHE A 360 15.35 -5.67 22.70
C PHE A 360 14.68 -5.43 24.04
N ALA A 361 14.70 -4.21 24.51
CA ALA A 361 13.91 -3.81 25.65
C ALA A 361 12.44 -3.58 25.25
N LYS A 362 11.54 -3.65 26.21
CA LYS A 362 10.15 -3.26 26.02
C LYS A 362 10.07 -1.87 25.38
N LYS A 363 9.26 -1.73 24.34
CA LYS A 363 9.06 -0.54 23.48
C LYS A 363 10.16 -0.29 22.44
N ASP A 364 11.24 -1.02 22.39
CA ASP A 364 12.12 -0.97 21.24
C ASP A 364 11.36 -1.38 19.98
N TRP A 365 11.71 -0.77 18.85
CA TRP A 365 10.99 -0.99 17.60
C TRP A 365 11.93 -1.33 16.47
N VAL A 366 11.39 -1.99 15.46
CA VAL A 366 12.08 -2.38 14.24
C VAL A 366 11.27 -1.97 13.03
N LEU A 367 11.95 -1.75 11.92
CA LEU A 367 11.34 -1.63 10.58
C LEU A 367 11.51 -2.98 9.86
N VAL A 368 10.41 -3.65 9.59
CA VAL A 368 10.37 -4.76 8.63
C VAL A 368 10.37 -4.17 7.24
N LEU A 369 11.45 -4.34 6.50
CA LEU A 369 11.60 -3.80 5.15
C LEU A 369 11.21 -4.86 4.10
N LEU A 370 9.97 -4.83 3.65
CA LEU A 370 9.41 -5.79 2.69
C LEU A 370 10.13 -5.74 1.33
N LEU A 371 10.55 -4.54 0.89
CA LEU A 371 11.29 -4.36 -0.35
C LEU A 371 12.56 -5.23 -0.42
N ALA A 372 13.22 -5.43 0.71
CA ALA A 372 14.37 -6.33 0.82
C ALA A 372 13.94 -7.77 1.13
N ALA A 373 12.99 -7.98 2.06
CA ALA A 373 12.55 -9.31 2.46
C ALA A 373 11.96 -10.11 1.28
N HIS A 374 11.27 -9.44 0.35
CA HIS A 374 10.74 -10.08 -0.85
C HIS A 374 11.80 -10.31 -1.95
N ARG A 375 13.05 -9.92 -1.72
CA ARG A 375 14.23 -10.21 -2.55
C ARG A 375 15.25 -11.10 -1.84
N ASP A 376 14.86 -11.70 -0.73
CA ASP A 376 15.67 -12.67 0.00
C ASP A 376 16.12 -13.81 -0.93
N PRO A 377 17.36 -14.34 -0.79
CA PRO A 377 17.85 -15.45 -1.60
C PRO A 377 16.97 -16.70 -1.64
N VAL A 378 16.06 -16.86 -0.70
CA VAL A 378 15.05 -17.94 -0.70
C VAL A 378 14.18 -17.93 -1.96
N TRP A 379 14.03 -16.78 -2.62
CA TRP A 379 13.32 -16.64 -3.89
C TRP A 379 14.12 -17.13 -5.12
N GLY A 380 15.36 -17.55 -4.93
CA GLY A 380 16.24 -18.01 -5.98
C GLY A 380 17.27 -16.98 -6.44
N PRO A 381 18.21 -17.38 -7.33
CA PRO A 381 19.30 -16.53 -7.79
C PRO A 381 18.81 -15.34 -8.65
N ASP A 382 17.61 -15.44 -9.21
CA ASP A 382 16.95 -14.43 -10.03
C ASP A 382 15.88 -13.65 -9.25
N ALA A 383 16.01 -13.54 -7.91
CA ALA A 383 15.06 -12.87 -7.03
C ALA A 383 14.77 -11.39 -7.41
N ASP A 384 15.69 -10.72 -8.11
CA ASP A 384 15.50 -9.36 -8.60
C ASP A 384 14.79 -9.29 -9.98
N GLN A 385 14.56 -10.41 -10.65
CA GLN A 385 13.91 -10.46 -11.94
C GLN A 385 12.41 -10.67 -11.82
N PHE A 386 11.65 -10.07 -12.73
CA PHE A 386 10.20 -10.24 -12.82
C PHE A 386 9.86 -11.58 -13.47
N ASN A 387 9.33 -12.50 -12.69
CA ASN A 387 8.97 -13.84 -13.11
C ASN A 387 7.68 -14.31 -12.41
N PRO A 388 6.49 -14.14 -13.02
CA PRO A 388 5.22 -14.54 -12.42
C PRO A 388 5.09 -16.04 -12.12
N ASP A 389 5.90 -16.87 -12.77
CA ASP A 389 5.87 -18.32 -12.56
C ASP A 389 6.39 -18.75 -11.19
N ARG A 390 7.03 -17.84 -10.42
CA ARG A 390 7.32 -18.07 -8.99
C ARG A 390 6.05 -18.36 -8.20
N PHE A 391 4.91 -17.82 -8.62
CA PHE A 391 3.61 -18.01 -8.01
C PHE A 391 2.81 -19.19 -8.58
N LEU A 392 3.42 -20.06 -9.40
CA LEU A 392 2.84 -21.36 -9.72
C LEU A 392 2.68 -22.18 -8.43
N PRO A 393 1.58 -22.97 -8.30
CA PRO A 393 1.29 -23.70 -7.06
C PRO A 393 2.44 -24.58 -6.57
N ASP A 394 3.22 -25.17 -7.47
CA ASP A 394 4.34 -26.04 -7.11
C ASP A 394 5.53 -25.23 -6.59
N ASN A 395 5.81 -24.08 -7.19
CA ASN A 395 6.92 -23.22 -6.81
C ASN A 395 6.67 -22.56 -5.45
N ILE A 396 5.48 -21.99 -5.24
CA ILE A 396 5.16 -21.30 -3.98
C ILE A 396 5.07 -22.27 -2.78
N ARG A 397 4.68 -23.52 -3.00
CA ARG A 397 4.66 -24.55 -1.94
C ARG A 397 6.04 -24.94 -1.43
N GLY A 398 7.07 -24.76 -2.27
CA GLY A 398 8.46 -25.02 -1.90
C GLY A 398 9.09 -23.90 -1.05
N LEU A 399 8.44 -22.76 -0.92
CA LEU A 399 8.96 -21.62 -0.15
C LEU A 399 8.54 -21.70 1.33
N PRO A 400 9.30 -21.07 2.23
CA PRO A 400 8.90 -20.94 3.62
C PRO A 400 7.51 -20.32 3.76
N PRO A 401 6.68 -20.77 4.70
CA PRO A 401 5.38 -20.18 4.93
C PRO A 401 5.53 -18.68 5.24
N ARG A 402 4.58 -17.90 4.73
CA ARG A 402 4.52 -16.46 4.95
C ARG A 402 5.73 -15.65 4.46
N VAL A 403 6.54 -16.19 3.54
CA VAL A 403 7.62 -15.44 2.89
C VAL A 403 7.12 -14.24 2.09
N TYR A 404 5.91 -14.31 1.57
CA TYR A 404 5.22 -13.27 0.79
C TYR A 404 4.18 -12.54 1.64
N LYS A 405 4.40 -11.26 1.95
CA LYS A 405 3.62 -10.47 2.92
C LYS A 405 3.31 -9.03 2.46
N PRO A 406 2.92 -8.76 1.20
CA PRO A 406 2.75 -7.38 0.73
C PRO A 406 1.64 -6.61 1.48
N PHE A 407 0.72 -7.32 2.12
CA PHE A 407 -0.39 -6.77 2.90
C PHE A 407 -0.17 -6.85 4.42
N GLY A 408 1.06 -7.15 4.86
CA GLY A 408 1.35 -7.37 6.28
C GLY A 408 0.73 -8.66 6.84
N THR A 409 0.72 -8.78 8.16
CA THR A 409 0.22 -9.97 8.89
C THR A 409 -0.45 -9.58 10.20
N GLY A 410 -1.16 -10.54 10.81
CA GLY A 410 -1.80 -10.38 12.13
C GLY A 410 -3.02 -9.46 12.10
N PRO A 411 -3.47 -9.00 13.28
CA PRO A 411 -4.68 -8.19 13.41
C PRO A 411 -4.61 -6.85 12.68
N ARG A 412 -3.40 -6.34 12.45
CA ARG A 412 -3.14 -5.05 11.77
C ARG A 412 -2.75 -5.22 10.30
N ALA A 413 -2.97 -6.41 9.71
CA ALA A 413 -2.84 -6.63 8.27
C ALA A 413 -3.80 -5.72 7.49
N CYS A 414 -3.53 -5.50 6.22
CA CYS A 414 -4.38 -4.68 5.36
C CYS A 414 -5.82 -5.23 5.31
N ILE A 415 -6.76 -4.45 5.80
CA ILE A 415 -8.19 -4.81 5.77
C ILE A 415 -8.72 -4.83 4.33
N GLY A 416 -8.23 -3.93 3.47
CA GLY A 416 -8.63 -3.78 2.07
C GLY A 416 -7.99 -4.78 1.09
N ARG A 417 -7.30 -5.82 1.56
CA ARG A 417 -6.60 -6.79 0.71
C ARG A 417 -7.46 -7.37 -0.41
N GLN A 418 -8.70 -7.77 -0.09
CA GLN A 418 -9.61 -8.36 -1.09
C GLN A 418 -10.06 -7.31 -2.11
N PHE A 419 -10.36 -6.09 -1.63
CA PHE A 419 -10.73 -4.97 -2.45
C PHE A 419 -9.60 -4.61 -3.44
N ALA A 420 -8.37 -4.44 -2.95
CA ALA A 420 -7.21 -4.13 -3.78
C ALA A 420 -6.98 -5.18 -4.87
N HIS A 421 -6.99 -6.47 -4.51
CA HIS A 421 -6.85 -7.53 -5.51
C HIS A 421 -7.95 -7.52 -6.55
N HIS A 422 -9.19 -7.21 -6.14
CA HIS A 422 -10.34 -7.20 -7.04
C HIS A 422 -10.24 -6.05 -8.04
N GLU A 423 -10.05 -4.81 -7.56
CA GLU A 423 -9.93 -3.63 -8.44
C GLU A 423 -8.73 -3.69 -9.38
N ILE A 424 -7.55 -4.15 -8.88
CA ILE A 424 -6.35 -4.33 -9.70
C ILE A 424 -6.60 -5.35 -10.82
N ALA A 425 -7.20 -6.49 -10.48
CA ALA A 425 -7.44 -7.56 -11.44
C ALA A 425 -8.47 -7.14 -12.52
N VAL A 426 -9.56 -6.48 -12.13
CA VAL A 426 -10.57 -5.94 -13.06
C VAL A 426 -9.94 -4.91 -14.00
N THR A 427 -9.17 -3.97 -13.44
CA THR A 427 -8.51 -2.91 -14.24
C THR A 427 -7.54 -3.50 -15.24
N LEU A 428 -6.62 -4.36 -14.80
CA LEU A 428 -5.62 -4.96 -15.69
C LEU A 428 -6.26 -5.86 -16.75
N ALA A 429 -7.29 -6.62 -16.39
CA ALA A 429 -8.02 -7.45 -17.35
C ALA A 429 -8.68 -6.62 -18.44
N ALA A 430 -9.39 -5.55 -18.07
CA ALA A 430 -10.05 -4.67 -19.03
C ALA A 430 -9.04 -3.95 -19.93
N VAL A 431 -7.97 -3.39 -19.35
CA VAL A 431 -6.92 -2.68 -20.10
C VAL A 431 -6.23 -3.61 -21.10
N LEU A 432 -5.78 -4.81 -20.68
CA LEU A 432 -5.08 -5.75 -21.57
C LEU A 432 -5.99 -6.39 -22.61
N HIS A 433 -7.28 -6.50 -22.29
CA HIS A 433 -8.27 -6.97 -23.25
C HIS A 433 -8.54 -5.93 -24.34
N GLN A 434 -8.60 -4.64 -23.98
CA GLN A 434 -8.96 -3.57 -24.90
C GLN A 434 -7.78 -2.98 -25.69
N PHE A 435 -6.56 -3.01 -25.10
CA PHE A 435 -5.43 -2.27 -25.65
C PHE A 435 -4.17 -3.11 -25.84
N ASP A 436 -3.45 -2.81 -26.93
CA ASP A 436 -2.04 -3.09 -27.05
C ASP A 436 -1.26 -1.91 -26.48
N LEU A 437 -0.34 -2.20 -25.56
CA LEU A 437 0.42 -1.20 -24.83
C LEU A 437 1.79 -1.02 -25.46
N GLU A 438 2.12 0.21 -25.84
CA GLU A 438 3.44 0.60 -26.31
C GLU A 438 4.18 1.34 -25.19
N SER A 439 5.33 0.82 -24.80
CA SER A 439 6.22 1.48 -23.83
C SER A 439 7.14 2.47 -24.54
N ASP A 440 7.52 3.56 -23.84
CA ASP A 440 8.57 4.46 -24.31
C ASP A 440 9.91 3.71 -24.35
N PRO A 441 10.55 3.57 -25.54
CA PRO A 441 11.82 2.84 -25.66
C PRO A 441 12.97 3.48 -24.84
N GLY A 442 12.88 4.77 -24.54
CA GLY A 442 13.87 5.49 -23.74
C GLY A 442 13.62 5.42 -22.23
N TYR A 443 12.50 4.84 -21.81
CA TYR A 443 12.14 4.79 -20.38
C TYR A 443 12.85 3.66 -19.66
N THR A 444 13.51 4.00 -18.56
CA THR A 444 14.00 3.06 -17.56
C THR A 444 13.22 3.27 -16.28
N LEU A 445 12.74 2.18 -15.68
CA LEU A 445 11.95 2.25 -14.47
C LEU A 445 12.69 3.00 -13.36
N ASP A 446 12.19 4.17 -13.04
CA ASP A 446 12.60 4.95 -11.87
C ASP A 446 11.49 4.92 -10.81
N VAL A 447 11.89 4.73 -9.55
CA VAL A 447 10.94 4.56 -8.44
C VAL A 447 11.21 5.62 -7.39
N ARG A 448 10.23 6.50 -7.22
CA ARG A 448 10.21 7.49 -6.13
C ARG A 448 9.68 6.83 -4.86
N GLU A 449 10.25 7.25 -3.76
CA GLU A 449 9.78 6.87 -2.43
C GLU A 449 9.08 8.06 -1.78
N THR A 450 7.84 7.82 -1.44
CA THR A 450 7.04 8.68 -0.58
C THR A 450 6.58 7.83 0.62
N LEU A 451 5.32 7.89 1.01
CA LEU A 451 4.74 6.89 1.90
C LEU A 451 4.67 5.52 1.20
N THR A 452 4.58 5.55 -0.11
CA THR A 452 4.51 4.40 -1.00
C THR A 452 5.68 4.41 -2.01
N LEU A 453 5.93 3.24 -2.64
CA LEU A 453 6.77 3.16 -3.83
C LEU A 453 5.93 3.49 -5.06
N LYS A 454 6.40 4.41 -5.88
CA LYS A 454 5.69 4.90 -7.06
C LYS A 454 6.62 4.96 -8.27
N PRO A 455 6.26 4.35 -9.42
CA PRO A 455 6.99 4.59 -10.67
C PRO A 455 6.79 6.06 -11.07
N VAL A 456 7.85 6.71 -11.56
CA VAL A 456 7.80 8.10 -12.01
C VAL A 456 8.00 8.16 -13.52
N ASP A 457 7.35 9.15 -14.15
CA ASP A 457 7.45 9.42 -15.59
C ASP A 457 7.12 8.19 -16.49
N LEU A 458 6.41 7.21 -15.93
CA LEU A 458 5.96 6.05 -16.70
C LEU A 458 4.83 6.47 -17.64
N ARG A 459 5.13 6.42 -18.94
CA ARG A 459 4.18 6.74 -20.00
C ARG A 459 3.97 5.56 -20.92
N LEU A 460 2.74 5.35 -21.35
CA LEU A 460 2.36 4.34 -22.33
C LEU A 460 1.47 4.95 -23.39
N ARG A 461 1.49 4.37 -24.61
CA ARG A 461 0.42 4.54 -25.59
C ARG A 461 -0.47 3.32 -25.57
N ALA A 462 -1.76 3.55 -25.65
CA ALA A 462 -2.77 2.52 -25.65
C ALA A 462 -3.42 2.46 -27.05
N HIS A 463 -3.10 1.41 -27.81
CA HIS A 463 -3.66 1.18 -29.13
C HIS A 463 -4.82 0.19 -29.00
N LYS A 464 -6.03 0.62 -29.43
CA LYS A 464 -7.21 -0.25 -29.36
C LYS A 464 -6.95 -1.52 -30.17
N ARG A 465 -7.13 -2.68 -29.53
CA ARG A 465 -6.93 -3.98 -30.19
C ARG A 465 -7.97 -4.20 -31.27
N ARG A 466 -7.50 -4.67 -32.44
CA ARG A 466 -8.35 -5.14 -33.53
C ARG A 466 -8.40 -6.66 -33.45
N ARG A 467 -9.58 -7.22 -33.36
CA ARG A 467 -9.84 -8.67 -33.35
C ARG A 467 -10.61 -9.07 -34.59
#